data_e63f418082e6600bac25b88d78993cb2
#
_entry.id   e63f418082e6600bac25b88d78993cb2
#
_cell.length_a   1.000
_cell.length_b   1.000
_cell.length_c   1.000
_cell.angle_alpha   90.00
_cell.angle_beta   90.00
_cell.angle_gamma   90.00
#
_symmetry.space_group_name_H-M   'P 1'
#
loop_
_entity.id
_entity.type
_entity.pdbx_description
1 polymer ?
#
loop_
_entity_poly.entity_id
_entity_poly.type
_entity_poly.pdbx_seq_one_letter_code
_entity_poly.pdbx_strand_id
1 'polypeptide(L)'
;MWIAPETTDPVVLHQPTRKSVGYFGAVRLRDGKLVYRREDHKFNAETFLAFLKQLKLSACRSGRRVVVLLDNARYHHGKLHKEWRALHCKQFQLDYLPPYSPELNSIERVWKLTRRKCLHNVHFEQLSELTNAVESQFTIWSNPNQPLRLLCAIT
;
A
#
# COMPACT_ATOMS: atom_id res chain seq x y z
N MET A 1 -3.53 14.51 8.06
CA MET A 1 -4.95 14.92 8.03
C MET A 1 -5.00 16.31 7.44
N TRP A 2 -5.78 16.53 6.40
CA TRP A 2 -6.02 17.86 5.88
C TRP A 2 -7.26 18.43 6.58
N ILE A 3 -7.11 19.50 7.33
CA ILE A 3 -8.20 20.20 8.03
C ILE A 3 -8.49 21.46 7.25
N ALA A 4 -9.74 21.68 6.86
CA ALA A 4 -10.14 22.91 6.22
C ALA A 4 -9.91 24.09 7.19
N PRO A 5 -9.43 25.26 6.71
CA PRO A 5 -9.01 26.35 7.57
C PRO A 5 -10.11 27.00 8.45
N GLU A 6 -11.34 26.60 8.28
CA GLU A 6 -12.50 27.19 8.97
C GLU A 6 -13.07 26.30 10.10
N THR A 7 -12.55 25.11 10.30
CA THR A 7 -12.95 24.25 11.42
C THR A 7 -11.99 24.42 12.57
N THR A 8 -12.52 24.89 13.70
CA THR A 8 -11.84 24.79 15.00
C THR A 8 -11.33 23.37 15.13
N ASP A 9 -10.01 23.20 15.35
CA ASP A 9 -9.38 21.89 15.51
C ASP A 9 -10.26 21.01 16.38
N PRO A 10 -10.81 19.92 15.88
CA PRO A 10 -11.45 18.99 16.77
C PRO A 10 -10.35 18.50 17.70
N VAL A 11 -10.48 18.78 18.99
CA VAL A 11 -9.62 18.21 20.01
C VAL A 11 -9.85 16.72 20.03
N VAL A 12 -9.21 16.03 19.09
CA VAL A 12 -9.03 14.61 19.20
C VAL A 12 -8.04 14.45 20.35
N LEU A 13 -8.48 13.87 21.45
CA LEU A 13 -7.60 13.45 22.52
C LEU A 13 -6.64 12.40 21.93
N HIS A 14 -5.61 12.90 21.28
CA HIS A 14 -4.46 12.09 20.94
C HIS A 14 -3.68 11.87 22.22
N GLN A 15 -3.75 10.68 22.76
CA GLN A 15 -2.58 10.20 23.49
C GLN A 15 -1.44 10.16 22.46
N PRO A 16 -0.35 10.88 22.66
CA PRO A 16 0.78 10.88 21.73
C PRO A 16 1.54 9.57 21.87
N THR A 17 0.94 8.50 21.41
CA THR A 17 1.68 7.27 21.19
C THR A 17 2.49 7.47 19.92
N ARG A 18 3.79 7.65 20.05
CA ARG A 18 4.77 7.67 18.93
C ARG A 18 4.83 6.33 18.19
N LYS A 19 3.87 5.46 18.43
CA LYS A 19 3.77 4.15 17.77
C LYS A 19 3.05 4.33 16.46
N SER A 20 3.71 3.95 15.37
CA SER A 20 3.13 3.94 14.04
C SER A 20 3.31 2.56 13.43
N VAL A 21 2.36 2.15 12.63
CA VAL A 21 2.46 0.96 11.80
C VAL A 21 2.42 1.39 10.33
N GLY A 22 3.27 0.76 9.53
CA GLY A 22 3.31 1.00 8.10
C GLY A 22 2.90 -0.23 7.30
N TYR A 23 2.50 -0.01 6.06
CA TYR A 23 2.13 -1.08 5.15
C TYR A 23 2.76 -0.87 3.78
N PHE A 24 3.36 -1.93 3.24
CA PHE A 24 3.50 -2.06 1.80
C PHE A 24 2.17 -2.53 1.22
N GLY A 25 1.81 -2.02 0.06
CA GLY A 25 0.62 -2.47 -0.64
C GLY A 25 0.75 -2.37 -2.15
N ALA A 26 0.08 -3.27 -2.83
CA ALA A 26 -0.10 -3.23 -4.27
C ALA A 26 -1.53 -3.64 -4.62
N VAL A 27 -2.16 -2.89 -5.50
CA VAL A 27 -3.50 -3.19 -5.99
C VAL A 27 -3.42 -3.69 -7.42
N ARG A 28 -4.08 -4.80 -7.69
CA ARG A 28 -4.16 -5.36 -9.04
C ARG A 28 -5.28 -4.67 -9.81
N LEU A 29 -4.92 -3.92 -10.86
CA LEU A 29 -5.86 -3.07 -11.59
C LEU A 29 -6.96 -3.87 -12.29
N ARG A 30 -6.69 -5.11 -12.69
CA ARG A 30 -7.65 -5.96 -13.39
C ARG A 30 -8.92 -6.25 -12.59
N ASP A 31 -8.79 -6.50 -11.30
CA ASP A 31 -9.88 -6.99 -10.45
C ASP A 31 -9.93 -6.39 -9.04
N GLY A 32 -9.07 -5.43 -8.74
CA GLY A 32 -9.05 -4.74 -7.46
C GLY A 32 -8.47 -5.53 -6.30
N LYS A 33 -7.82 -6.67 -6.54
CA LYS A 33 -7.20 -7.45 -5.46
C LYS A 33 -6.05 -6.66 -4.83
N LEU A 34 -6.11 -6.49 -3.50
CA LEU A 34 -5.04 -5.90 -2.71
C LEU A 34 -4.07 -6.99 -2.21
N VAL A 35 -2.78 -6.74 -2.36
CA VAL A 35 -1.72 -7.48 -1.66
C VAL A 35 -1.04 -6.52 -0.72
N TYR A 36 -0.92 -6.86 0.54
CA TYR A 36 -0.30 -5.99 1.54
C TYR A 36 0.65 -6.75 2.45
N ARG A 37 1.57 -6.02 3.06
CA ARG A 37 2.48 -6.50 4.10
C ARG A 37 2.65 -5.43 5.16
N ARG A 38 2.37 -5.79 6.41
CA ARG A 38 2.66 -4.92 7.56
C ARG A 38 4.16 -4.83 7.79
N GLU A 39 4.62 -3.63 8.13
CA GLU A 39 5.99 -3.37 8.53
C GLU A 39 6.01 -2.54 9.81
N ASP A 40 6.44 -3.19 10.90
CA ASP A 40 6.41 -2.59 12.23
C ASP A 40 7.67 -1.74 12.52
N HIS A 41 8.69 -1.81 11.67
CA HIS A 41 9.96 -1.13 11.89
C HIS A 41 10.23 -0.06 10.83
N LYS A 42 11.03 -0.38 9.84
CA LYS A 42 11.44 0.60 8.82
C LYS A 42 11.22 0.07 7.41
N PHE A 43 10.74 0.96 6.55
CA PHE A 43 10.75 0.73 5.12
C PHE A 43 12.18 0.88 4.60
N ASN A 44 12.76 -0.21 4.12
CA ASN A 44 14.11 -0.26 3.56
C ASN A 44 14.17 -1.26 2.40
N ALA A 45 15.36 -1.43 1.81
CA ALA A 45 15.54 -2.33 0.68
C ALA A 45 15.26 -3.82 1.03
N GLU A 46 15.52 -4.24 2.26
CA GLU A 46 15.30 -5.62 2.71
C GLU A 46 13.80 -5.91 2.86
N THR A 47 13.07 -5.04 3.56
CA THR A 47 11.63 -5.18 3.77
C THR A 47 10.88 -5.04 2.44
N PHE A 48 11.37 -4.18 1.54
CA PHE A 48 10.84 -4.05 0.20
C PHE A 48 11.08 -5.32 -0.64
N LEU A 49 12.27 -5.92 -0.60
CA LEU A 49 12.54 -7.20 -1.26
C LEU A 49 11.62 -8.31 -0.75
N ALA A 50 11.39 -8.38 0.56
CA ALA A 50 10.45 -9.34 1.13
C ALA A 50 9.02 -9.16 0.57
N PHE A 51 8.58 -7.91 0.43
CA PHE A 51 7.29 -7.60 -0.20
C PHE A 51 7.24 -7.96 -1.68
N LEU A 52 8.30 -7.69 -2.45
CA LEU A 52 8.38 -8.09 -3.87
C LEU A 52 8.28 -9.61 -4.06
N LYS A 53 8.93 -10.40 -3.19
CA LYS A 53 8.81 -11.86 -3.20
C LYS A 53 7.38 -12.32 -2.92
N GLN A 54 6.73 -11.74 -1.92
CA GLN A 54 5.33 -12.02 -1.60
C GLN A 54 4.41 -11.65 -2.78
N LEU A 55 4.63 -10.49 -3.38
CA LEU A 55 3.84 -9.99 -4.51
C LEU A 55 3.99 -10.92 -5.72
N LYS A 56 5.22 -11.36 -6.04
CA LYS A 56 5.47 -12.30 -7.11
C LYS A 56 4.72 -13.62 -6.89
N LEU A 57 4.79 -14.19 -5.71
CA LEU A 57 4.07 -15.44 -5.37
C LEU A 57 2.56 -15.29 -5.52
N SER A 58 2.02 -14.13 -5.13
CA SER A 58 0.58 -13.85 -5.22
C SER A 58 0.10 -13.59 -6.65
N ALA A 59 0.93 -12.94 -7.47
CA ALA A 59 0.53 -12.43 -8.78
C ALA A 59 0.89 -13.36 -9.96
N CYS A 60 2.00 -14.10 -9.87
CA CYS A 60 2.52 -14.89 -10.98
C CYS A 60 1.91 -16.30 -11.10
N ARG A 61 0.90 -16.64 -10.31
CA ARG A 61 0.26 -17.98 -10.35
C ARG A 61 -0.42 -18.33 -11.68
N SER A 62 -0.74 -17.34 -12.48
CA SER A 62 -1.45 -17.52 -13.77
C SER A 62 -0.52 -17.68 -14.97
N GLY A 63 0.80 -17.77 -14.79
CA GLY A 63 1.78 -17.80 -15.88
C GLY A 63 1.89 -16.48 -16.68
N ARG A 64 1.18 -15.44 -16.29
CA ARG A 64 1.21 -14.13 -16.94
C ARG A 64 2.36 -13.28 -16.42
N ARG A 65 2.92 -12.47 -17.29
CA ARG A 65 3.88 -11.43 -16.88
C ARG A 65 3.20 -10.37 -16.02
N VAL A 66 3.85 -10.02 -14.94
CA VAL A 66 3.40 -8.99 -14.00
C VAL A 66 4.29 -7.77 -14.12
N VAL A 67 3.68 -6.60 -14.32
CA VAL A 67 4.36 -5.31 -14.28
C VAL A 67 3.84 -4.55 -13.08
N VAL A 68 4.74 -4.12 -12.21
CA VAL A 68 4.44 -3.34 -11.01
C VAL A 68 4.81 -1.90 -11.25
N LEU A 69 3.83 -1.00 -11.20
CA LEU A 69 4.03 0.43 -11.25
C LEU A 69 4.24 0.96 -9.83
N LEU A 70 5.30 1.70 -9.60
CA LEU A 70 5.66 2.21 -8.28
C LEU A 70 6.26 3.62 -8.36
N ASP A 71 6.21 4.32 -7.23
CA ASP A 71 6.84 5.62 -7.09
C ASP A 71 8.38 5.52 -6.99
N ASN A 72 9.03 6.68 -6.93
CA ASN A 72 10.48 6.78 -6.91
C ASN A 72 11.07 6.80 -5.48
N ALA A 73 10.48 6.14 -4.50
CA ALA A 73 11.06 6.03 -3.17
C ALA A 73 12.48 5.42 -3.23
N ARG A 74 13.39 5.92 -2.39
CA ARG A 74 14.81 5.51 -2.46
C ARG A 74 15.03 4.01 -2.32
N TYR A 75 14.28 3.33 -1.46
CA TYR A 75 14.40 1.88 -1.28
C TYR A 75 13.89 1.08 -2.49
N HIS A 76 13.07 1.67 -3.37
CA HIS A 76 12.66 1.05 -4.63
C HIS A 76 13.82 0.92 -5.64
N HIS A 77 14.86 1.71 -5.49
CA HIS A 77 16.07 1.68 -6.33
C HIS A 77 17.25 0.94 -5.71
N GLY A 78 17.04 0.27 -4.57
CA GLY A 78 18.08 -0.43 -3.83
C GLY A 78 18.81 -1.50 -4.66
N LYS A 79 20.13 -1.61 -4.45
CA LYS A 79 20.97 -2.62 -5.12
C LYS A 79 20.58 -4.04 -4.70
N LEU A 80 20.15 -4.23 -3.47
CA LEU A 80 19.84 -5.53 -2.88
C LEU A 80 18.85 -6.35 -3.71
N HIS A 81 17.80 -5.72 -4.23
CA HIS A 81 16.80 -6.43 -5.03
C HIS A 81 17.07 -6.42 -6.54
N LYS A 82 18.17 -5.80 -6.98
CA LYS A 82 18.54 -5.72 -8.39
C LYS A 82 18.81 -7.09 -9.00
N GLU A 83 19.59 -7.91 -8.32
CA GLU A 83 19.91 -9.28 -8.77
C GLU A 83 18.66 -10.15 -8.80
N TRP A 84 17.85 -10.09 -7.74
CA TRP A 84 16.60 -10.82 -7.69
C TRP A 84 15.66 -10.43 -8.85
N ARG A 85 15.56 -9.13 -9.17
CA ARG A 85 14.77 -8.65 -10.32
C ARG A 85 15.30 -9.17 -11.65
N ALA A 86 16.62 -9.18 -11.82
CA ALA A 86 17.26 -9.68 -13.04
C ALA A 86 16.93 -11.17 -13.27
N LEU A 87 16.96 -11.99 -12.22
CA LEU A 87 16.59 -13.40 -12.29
C LEU A 87 15.12 -13.64 -12.67
N HIS A 88 14.25 -12.71 -12.38
CA HIS A 88 12.79 -12.86 -12.57
C HIS A 88 12.22 -11.94 -13.67
N CYS A 89 13.06 -11.25 -14.44
CA CYS A 89 12.65 -10.21 -15.39
C CYS A 89 11.68 -10.68 -16.50
N LYS A 90 11.69 -11.95 -16.82
CA LYS A 90 10.74 -12.53 -17.81
C LYS A 90 9.29 -12.54 -17.32
N GLN A 91 9.08 -12.68 -16.02
CA GLN A 91 7.76 -12.83 -15.41
C GLN A 91 7.36 -11.64 -14.54
N PHE A 92 8.32 -10.89 -14.02
CA PHE A 92 8.11 -9.83 -13.05
C PHE A 92 8.98 -8.62 -13.34
N GLN A 93 8.38 -7.47 -13.56
CA GLN A 93 9.06 -6.23 -13.90
C GLN A 93 8.57 -5.09 -13.00
N LEU A 94 9.48 -4.20 -12.64
CA LEU A 94 9.17 -2.93 -11.97
C LEU A 94 9.30 -1.80 -12.99
N ASP A 95 8.27 -0.97 -13.08
CA ASP A 95 8.27 0.28 -13.82
C ASP A 95 8.01 1.45 -12.87
N TYR A 96 8.72 2.55 -13.06
CA TYR A 96 8.66 3.70 -12.18
C TYR A 96 7.75 4.77 -12.75
N LEU A 97 6.89 5.32 -11.90
CA LEU A 97 6.07 6.46 -12.24
C LEU A 97 6.93 7.72 -12.42
N PRO A 98 6.46 8.71 -13.20
CA PRO A 98 7.14 9.99 -13.29
C PRO A 98 7.36 10.62 -11.91
N PRO A 99 8.43 11.38 -11.69
CA PRO A 99 8.63 12.12 -10.46
C PRO A 99 7.44 13.06 -10.17
N TYR A 100 7.12 13.22 -8.90
CA TYR A 100 6.07 14.14 -8.43
C TYR A 100 4.67 13.89 -9.00
N SER A 101 4.33 12.63 -9.30
CA SER A 101 3.04 12.25 -9.87
C SER A 101 2.27 11.26 -8.97
N PRO A 102 1.94 11.61 -7.72
CA PRO A 102 1.25 10.71 -6.80
C PRO A 102 -0.16 10.36 -7.27
N GLU A 103 -0.79 11.21 -8.09
CA GLU A 103 -2.11 10.96 -8.68
C GLU A 103 -2.13 9.76 -9.62
N LEU A 104 -0.98 9.41 -10.21
CA LEU A 104 -0.82 8.23 -11.07
C LEU A 104 -0.62 6.94 -10.25
N ASN A 105 -0.27 7.06 -8.97
CA ASN A 105 -0.06 5.92 -8.10
C ASN A 105 -1.39 5.41 -7.52
N SER A 106 -1.95 4.38 -8.14
CA SER A 106 -3.26 3.83 -7.75
C SER A 106 -3.35 3.40 -6.29
N ILE A 107 -2.26 2.97 -5.66
CA ILE A 107 -2.26 2.58 -4.25
C ILE A 107 -2.55 3.76 -3.32
N GLU A 108 -2.21 4.99 -3.69
CA GLU A 108 -2.54 6.18 -2.91
C GLU A 108 -4.06 6.37 -2.76
N ARG A 109 -4.82 6.01 -3.77
CA ARG A 109 -6.30 6.03 -3.70
C ARG A 109 -6.81 5.00 -2.68
N VAL A 110 -6.17 3.84 -2.60
CA VAL A 110 -6.49 2.81 -1.60
C VAL A 110 -6.18 3.31 -0.19
N TRP A 111 -5.03 3.97 0.02
CA TRP A 111 -4.67 4.56 1.31
C TRP A 111 -5.65 5.64 1.75
N LYS A 112 -6.09 6.50 0.84
CA LYS A 112 -7.12 7.52 1.13
C LYS A 112 -8.46 6.87 1.51
N LEU A 113 -8.87 5.82 0.80
CA LEU A 113 -10.09 5.08 1.13
C LEU A 113 -9.99 4.38 2.49
N THR A 114 -8.83 3.78 2.79
CA THR A 114 -8.56 3.14 4.09
C THR A 114 -8.71 4.14 5.23
N ARG A 115 -8.08 5.31 5.12
CA ARG A 115 -8.21 6.36 6.14
C ARG A 115 -9.66 6.75 6.35
N ARG A 116 -10.41 6.96 5.27
CA ARG A 116 -11.82 7.35 5.33
C ARG A 116 -12.71 6.28 5.95
N LYS A 117 -12.50 5.00 5.60
CA LYS A 117 -13.33 3.90 6.09
C LYS A 117 -13.00 3.44 7.50
N CYS A 118 -11.71 3.38 7.84
CA CYS A 118 -11.26 2.71 9.05
C CYS A 118 -10.83 3.68 10.15
N LEU A 119 -10.40 4.90 9.80
CA LEU A 119 -9.76 5.81 10.74
C LEU A 119 -10.53 7.12 10.95
N HIS A 120 -11.39 7.51 10.02
CA HIS A 120 -12.08 8.80 10.11
C HIS A 120 -13.12 8.78 11.23
N ASN A 121 -13.04 9.74 12.15
CA ASN A 121 -13.91 9.89 13.32
C ASN A 121 -13.95 8.67 14.26
N VAL A 122 -12.90 7.86 14.27
CA VAL A 122 -12.75 6.72 15.20
C VAL A 122 -11.57 6.99 16.12
N HIS A 123 -11.80 6.85 17.42
CA HIS A 123 -10.73 6.89 18.42
C HIS A 123 -10.31 5.46 18.76
N PHE A 124 -9.01 5.21 18.73
CA PHE A 124 -8.42 3.94 19.12
C PHE A 124 -7.57 4.15 20.37
N GLU A 125 -7.83 3.41 21.41
CA GLU A 125 -7.05 3.46 22.65
C GLU A 125 -5.68 2.80 22.46
N GLN A 126 -5.63 1.75 21.65
CA GLN A 126 -4.42 0.98 21.40
C GLN A 126 -4.13 0.87 19.89
N LEU A 127 -2.84 0.81 19.56
CA LEU A 127 -2.39 0.61 18.18
C LEU A 127 -2.90 -0.71 17.59
N SER A 128 -3.05 -1.76 18.43
CA SER A 128 -3.59 -3.06 18.02
C SER A 128 -5.02 -2.97 17.50
N GLU A 129 -5.87 -2.13 18.12
CA GLU A 129 -7.25 -1.93 17.68
C GLU A 129 -7.30 -1.27 16.29
N LEU A 130 -6.48 -0.24 16.08
CA LEU A 130 -6.31 0.41 14.79
C LEU A 130 -5.83 -0.58 13.73
N THR A 131 -4.80 -1.36 14.06
CA THR A 131 -4.23 -2.36 13.18
C THR A 131 -5.26 -3.41 12.79
N ASN A 132 -6.02 -3.91 13.76
CA ASN A 132 -7.09 -4.89 13.52
C ASN A 132 -8.19 -4.33 12.61
N ALA A 133 -8.61 -3.10 12.80
CA ALA A 133 -9.61 -2.45 11.95
C ALA A 133 -9.13 -2.31 10.49
N VAL A 134 -7.89 -1.89 10.30
CA VAL A 134 -7.28 -1.73 8.98
C VAL A 134 -7.09 -3.10 8.31
N GLU A 135 -6.53 -4.08 9.00
CA GLU A 135 -6.24 -5.40 8.44
C GLU A 135 -7.51 -6.22 8.17
N SER A 136 -8.57 -6.02 8.94
CA SER A 136 -9.88 -6.61 8.65
C SER A 136 -10.41 -6.12 7.28
N GLN A 137 -10.27 -4.82 7.00
CA GLN A 137 -10.64 -4.26 5.71
C GLN A 137 -9.72 -4.75 4.58
N PHE A 138 -8.42 -4.85 4.83
CA PHE A 138 -7.46 -5.36 3.87
C PHE A 138 -7.68 -6.84 3.53
N THR A 139 -8.11 -7.64 4.51
CA THR A 139 -8.48 -9.03 4.29
C THR A 139 -9.65 -9.16 3.30
N ILE A 140 -10.67 -8.31 3.42
CA ILE A 140 -11.78 -8.25 2.47
C ILE A 140 -11.25 -7.90 1.08
N TRP A 141 -10.38 -6.91 0.96
CA TRP A 141 -9.81 -6.47 -0.31
C TRP A 141 -8.72 -7.39 -0.87
N SER A 142 -8.25 -8.38 -0.10
CA SER A 142 -7.29 -9.40 -0.57
C SER A 142 -7.90 -10.41 -1.54
N ASN A 143 -9.20 -10.36 -1.71
CA ASN A 143 -9.91 -11.05 -2.79
C ASN A 143 -10.25 -10.07 -3.92
N PRO A 144 -10.49 -10.55 -5.16
CA PRO A 144 -11.00 -9.71 -6.23
C PRO A 144 -12.25 -8.96 -5.78
N ASN A 145 -12.28 -7.64 -5.98
CA ASN A 145 -13.38 -6.80 -5.52
C ASN A 145 -13.63 -5.62 -6.44
N GLN A 146 -14.88 -5.31 -6.62
CA GLN A 146 -15.35 -4.21 -7.46
C GLN A 146 -14.99 -2.82 -6.92
N PRO A 147 -15.08 -2.53 -5.61
CA PRO A 147 -14.75 -1.22 -5.08
C PRO A 147 -13.33 -0.75 -5.46
N LEU A 148 -12.31 -1.58 -5.23
CA LEU A 148 -10.94 -1.18 -5.59
C LEU A 148 -10.69 -1.22 -7.10
N ARG A 149 -11.35 -2.15 -7.82
CA ARG A 149 -11.25 -2.18 -9.28
C ARG A 149 -11.70 -0.85 -9.90
N LEU A 150 -12.83 -0.31 -9.47
CA LEU A 150 -13.36 0.96 -9.97
C LEU A 150 -12.53 2.16 -9.49
N LEU A 151 -12.15 2.15 -8.20
CA LEU A 151 -11.36 3.21 -7.59
C LEU A 151 -10.01 3.40 -8.28
N CYS A 152 -9.36 2.31 -8.65
CA CYS A 152 -8.00 2.29 -9.19
C CYS A 152 -7.95 2.22 -10.72
N ALA A 153 -9.09 2.24 -11.40
CA ALA A 153 -9.14 2.26 -12.85
C ALA A 153 -8.34 3.46 -13.40
N ILE A 154 -7.51 3.18 -14.38
CA ILE A 154 -6.79 4.20 -15.15
C ILE A 154 -7.70 4.60 -16.30
N THR A 155 -8.13 5.82 -16.30
CA THR A 155 -8.92 6.44 -17.38
C THR A 155 -8.03 7.29 -18.26
#